data_1d05cc7cee7895ba0636aa89d42dcac5
#
_entry.id   1d05cc7cee7895ba0636aa89d42dcac5
#
_cell.length_a   1.000
_cell.length_b   1.000
_cell.length_c   1.000
_cell.angle_alpha   90.00
_cell.angle_beta   90.00
_cell.angle_gamma   90.00
#
_symmetry.space_group_name_H-M   'P 1'
#
loop_
_entity.id
_entity.type
_entity.pdbx_description
1 polymer ?
#
loop_
_entity_poly.entity_id
_entity_poly.type
_entity_poly.pdbx_seq_one_letter_code
_entity_poly.pdbx_strand_id
1 'polypeptide(L)'
;MIFSLLFSLAACRGNSEQKVVDPVVEFDSAFYERLMPGLGGGITGGDGSISIDLKDGRSLFMWGDSFFGDVINDKRAKDTKFVIGNTFTIIDKNGQLKTLYSGTKENPLAFIEADQDGKSPVWYWPGHGFVENGILHLFMSKFHKVGEGSFGFEYLCCDYFRLDVETMKIIDKENFKAANENNVHYGHAVLPYKGEIYVYGTRADAMGVAEVHVSKAKLINDKLVDFSYWDGAEWQTDARKSQRIAGITKSVSEQFNVVELEEKIALVSQDRSGNVKDIYSFIADKPEGPFSNEKLLYKVEESGFEVDSMMTYNAMVHPQYRKDGKVLMCYNVNTYSMTKLFEKASLYQPRFIWVPVEKIVK
;
A
#
# COMPACT_ATOMS: atom_id res chain seq x y z
N MET A 1 30.92 -13.32 79.18
CA MET A 1 30.63 -12.28 78.23
C MET A 1 30.74 -12.92 76.89
N ILE A 2 29.58 -13.35 76.32
CA ILE A 2 29.50 -14.06 75.03
C ILE A 2 28.70 -13.14 74.10
N PHE A 3 29.41 -12.59 73.08
CA PHE A 3 28.79 -11.80 72.03
C PHE A 3 28.22 -12.74 70.97
N SER A 4 26.90 -12.67 70.78
CA SER A 4 26.18 -13.37 69.72
C SER A 4 26.07 -12.45 68.50
N LEU A 5 26.72 -12.79 67.39
CA LEU A 5 26.56 -12.09 66.11
C LEU A 5 25.31 -12.71 65.37
N LEU A 6 24.30 -11.90 65.19
CA LEU A 6 23.21 -12.16 64.26
C LEU A 6 23.60 -11.78 62.85
N PHE A 7 23.73 -12.78 61.96
CA PHE A 7 23.83 -12.55 60.50
C PHE A 7 22.40 -12.41 59.95
N SER A 8 22.08 -11.23 59.46
CA SER A 8 20.86 -11.02 58.64
C SER A 8 21.16 -11.35 57.17
N LEU A 9 20.55 -12.42 56.70
CA LEU A 9 20.53 -12.74 55.26
C LEU A 9 19.57 -11.78 54.54
N ALA A 10 20.14 -10.84 53.80
CA ALA A 10 19.39 -10.06 52.81
C ALA A 10 19.18 -10.92 51.55
N ALA A 11 17.94 -11.37 51.35
CA ALA A 11 17.55 -12.03 50.13
C ALA A 11 17.43 -10.98 48.99
N CYS A 12 18.43 -10.91 48.12
CA CYS A 12 18.30 -10.22 46.84
C CYS A 12 17.24 -10.94 45.98
N ARG A 13 16.04 -10.35 45.93
CA ARG A 13 15.08 -10.68 44.88
C ARG A 13 15.61 -10.08 43.57
N GLY A 14 16.25 -10.88 42.74
CA GLY A 14 16.55 -10.53 41.38
C GLY A 14 15.22 -10.39 40.63
N ASN A 15 14.86 -9.16 40.25
CA ASN A 15 13.88 -8.93 39.20
C ASN A 15 14.48 -9.52 37.93
N SER A 16 14.01 -10.68 37.50
CA SER A 16 14.21 -11.15 36.14
C SER A 16 13.39 -10.20 35.24
N GLU A 17 14.02 -9.20 34.66
CA GLU A 17 13.48 -8.54 33.48
C GLU A 17 13.21 -9.65 32.46
N GLN A 18 11.94 -9.97 32.27
CA GLN A 18 11.52 -10.75 31.10
C GLN A 18 11.97 -9.92 29.89
N LYS A 19 13.05 -10.36 29.23
CA LYS A 19 13.38 -9.89 27.90
C LYS A 19 12.12 -10.14 27.06
N VAL A 20 11.42 -9.06 26.69
CA VAL A 20 10.37 -9.11 25.68
C VAL A 20 11.08 -9.56 24.41
N VAL A 21 10.90 -10.82 24.04
CA VAL A 21 11.40 -11.36 22.77
C VAL A 21 10.58 -10.64 21.71
N ASP A 22 11.22 -9.76 20.94
CA ASP A 22 10.59 -9.04 19.83
C ASP A 22 9.99 -10.08 18.86
N PRO A 23 8.68 -10.05 18.58
CA PRO A 23 8.03 -11.05 17.75
C PRO A 23 8.66 -11.04 16.35
N VAL A 24 9.13 -12.18 15.90
CA VAL A 24 9.89 -12.32 14.65
C VAL A 24 8.99 -12.08 13.45
N VAL A 25 9.41 -11.16 12.58
CA VAL A 25 8.87 -11.00 11.23
C VAL A 25 9.34 -12.18 10.37
N GLU A 26 8.42 -12.78 9.62
CA GLU A 26 8.65 -13.99 8.82
C GLU A 26 8.42 -13.70 7.34
N PHE A 27 9.41 -13.95 6.49
CA PHE A 27 9.25 -13.85 5.03
C PHE A 27 8.37 -14.97 4.47
N ASP A 28 7.53 -14.64 3.49
CA ASP A 28 6.68 -15.60 2.76
C ASP A 28 6.98 -15.59 1.25
N SER A 29 8.05 -16.25 0.87
CA SER A 29 8.38 -16.46 -0.55
C SER A 29 7.33 -17.30 -1.28
N ALA A 30 6.68 -18.23 -0.57
CA ALA A 30 5.66 -19.09 -1.16
C ALA A 30 4.39 -18.32 -1.53
N PHE A 31 4.02 -17.28 -0.76
CA PHE A 31 2.91 -16.39 -1.12
C PHE A 31 3.24 -15.63 -2.41
N TYR A 32 4.45 -15.07 -2.49
CA TYR A 32 4.93 -14.39 -3.67
C TYR A 32 4.90 -15.29 -4.91
N GLU A 33 5.46 -16.52 -4.82
CA GLU A 33 5.51 -17.48 -5.92
C GLU A 33 4.13 -17.90 -6.42
N ARG A 34 3.14 -17.98 -5.51
CA ARG A 34 1.73 -18.19 -5.89
C ARG A 34 1.15 -17.00 -6.64
N LEU A 35 1.45 -15.78 -6.21
CA LEU A 35 0.87 -14.56 -6.77
C LEU A 35 1.51 -14.14 -8.11
N MET A 36 2.80 -14.42 -8.27
CA MET A 36 3.57 -14.11 -9.48
C MET A 36 4.37 -15.33 -9.94
N PRO A 37 3.72 -16.38 -10.46
CA PRO A 37 4.45 -17.53 -11.00
C PRO A 37 5.32 -17.07 -12.17
N GLY A 38 6.57 -17.45 -12.19
CA GLY A 38 7.55 -17.05 -13.20
C GLY A 38 7.24 -17.53 -14.62
N LEU A 39 6.30 -18.48 -14.78
CA LEU A 39 5.86 -19.07 -16.05
C LEU A 39 4.34 -19.09 -16.11
N GLY A 40 3.78 -19.14 -17.31
CA GLY A 40 2.34 -19.39 -17.49
C GLY A 40 1.49 -18.18 -17.90
N GLY A 41 2.10 -17.04 -18.24
CA GLY A 41 1.43 -15.98 -18.97
C GLY A 41 0.63 -14.96 -18.12
N GLY A 42 0.90 -14.90 -16.83
CA GLY A 42 0.49 -13.79 -15.97
C GLY A 42 1.59 -12.73 -15.86
N ILE A 43 1.41 -11.80 -14.92
CA ILE A 43 2.47 -10.86 -14.56
C ILE A 43 3.62 -11.58 -13.86
N THR A 44 4.83 -11.12 -14.14
CA THR A 44 6.07 -11.71 -13.57
C THR A 44 6.92 -10.66 -12.86
N GLY A 45 6.40 -9.48 -12.69
CA GLY A 45 6.96 -8.39 -11.92
C GLY A 45 6.02 -7.19 -11.96
N GLY A 46 5.97 -6.46 -10.87
CA GLY A 46 5.14 -5.28 -10.71
C GLY A 46 5.33 -4.67 -9.34
N ASP A 47 4.88 -3.44 -9.19
CA ASP A 47 4.83 -2.72 -7.92
C ASP A 47 3.39 -2.34 -7.56
N GLY A 48 3.24 -1.53 -6.51
CA GLY A 48 1.92 -1.21 -5.95
C GLY A 48 1.50 -2.26 -4.94
N SER A 49 1.24 -3.49 -5.40
CA SER A 49 0.85 -4.62 -4.53
C SER A 49 -0.33 -4.32 -3.60
N ILE A 50 -1.25 -3.46 -4.05
CA ILE A 50 -2.42 -3.03 -3.27
C ILE A 50 -3.47 -4.13 -3.32
N SER A 51 -3.97 -4.60 -2.17
CA SER A 51 -4.98 -5.65 -2.17
C SER A 51 -6.33 -5.20 -1.63
N ILE A 52 -7.40 -5.74 -2.18
CA ILE A 52 -8.78 -5.56 -1.75
C ILE A 52 -9.44 -6.92 -1.57
N ASP A 53 -10.09 -7.15 -0.43
CA ASP A 53 -10.96 -8.28 -0.21
C ASP A 53 -12.25 -8.06 -1.03
N LEU A 54 -12.54 -8.96 -1.98
CA LEU A 54 -13.73 -8.89 -2.83
C LEU A 54 -15.02 -9.35 -2.12
N LYS A 55 -14.91 -9.74 -0.82
CA LYS A 55 -16.03 -10.15 0.04
C LYS A 55 -16.79 -11.42 -0.41
N ASP A 56 -16.23 -12.15 -1.37
CA ASP A 56 -16.78 -13.39 -1.91
C ASP A 56 -15.79 -14.57 -1.84
N GLY A 57 -14.71 -14.39 -1.08
CA GLY A 57 -13.62 -15.35 -0.94
C GLY A 57 -12.50 -15.18 -1.96
N ARG A 58 -12.59 -14.18 -2.81
CA ARG A 58 -11.51 -13.76 -3.71
C ARG A 58 -10.80 -12.52 -3.16
N SER A 59 -9.54 -12.37 -3.52
CA SER A 59 -8.78 -11.13 -3.29
C SER A 59 -8.32 -10.56 -4.63
N LEU A 60 -8.41 -9.25 -4.75
CA LEU A 60 -7.83 -8.49 -5.84
C LEU A 60 -6.47 -7.96 -5.40
N PHE A 61 -5.44 -8.13 -6.23
CA PHE A 61 -4.17 -7.43 -6.15
C PHE A 61 -4.05 -6.49 -7.33
N MET A 62 -3.75 -5.23 -7.06
CA MET A 62 -3.56 -4.20 -8.07
C MET A 62 -2.09 -3.84 -8.14
N TRP A 63 -1.59 -3.79 -9.35
CA TRP A 63 -0.20 -3.49 -9.68
C TRP A 63 -0.14 -2.17 -10.44
N GLY A 64 0.93 -1.46 -10.24
CA GLY A 64 1.36 -0.36 -11.12
C GLY A 64 1.91 -0.90 -12.44
N ASP A 65 3.04 -0.37 -12.88
CA ASP A 65 3.72 -0.88 -14.07
C ASP A 65 4.06 -2.36 -13.89
N SER A 66 3.92 -3.16 -14.96
CA SER A 66 3.98 -4.62 -14.85
C SER A 66 4.71 -5.27 -16.00
N PHE A 67 5.46 -6.33 -15.72
CA PHE A 67 6.09 -7.19 -16.73
C PHE A 67 5.25 -8.42 -17.04
N PHE A 68 5.15 -8.72 -18.34
CA PHE A 68 4.54 -9.93 -18.88
C PHE A 68 5.57 -10.71 -19.70
N GLY A 69 5.80 -11.95 -19.34
CA GLY A 69 6.75 -12.83 -20.00
C GLY A 69 7.43 -13.73 -19.00
N ASP A 70 8.01 -14.81 -19.49
CA ASP A 70 8.60 -15.82 -18.63
C ASP A 70 9.88 -15.32 -17.92
N VAL A 71 10.05 -15.76 -16.68
CA VAL A 71 11.25 -15.57 -15.87
C VAL A 71 11.91 -16.93 -15.68
N ILE A 72 13.16 -17.08 -16.15
CA ILE A 72 13.94 -18.30 -16.04
C ILE A 72 15.26 -17.97 -15.36
N ASN A 73 15.56 -18.64 -14.26
CA ASN A 73 16.77 -18.39 -13.46
C ASN A 73 16.94 -16.90 -13.09
N ASP A 74 15.86 -16.28 -12.62
CA ASP A 74 15.78 -14.86 -12.24
C ASP A 74 16.05 -13.88 -13.40
N LYS A 75 15.90 -14.30 -14.66
CA LYS A 75 16.10 -13.46 -15.85
C LYS A 75 14.86 -13.40 -16.70
N ARG A 76 14.55 -12.22 -17.25
CA ARG A 76 13.48 -11.99 -18.22
C ARG A 76 13.95 -12.24 -19.64
N ALA A 77 13.08 -12.85 -20.45
CA ALA A 77 13.32 -12.95 -21.89
C ALA A 77 13.32 -11.55 -22.55
N LYS A 78 14.02 -11.41 -23.68
CA LYS A 78 14.14 -10.11 -24.38
C LYS A 78 12.82 -9.60 -24.95
N ASP A 79 11.87 -10.50 -25.21
CA ASP A 79 10.53 -10.21 -25.73
C ASP A 79 9.49 -9.96 -24.63
N THR A 80 9.90 -10.00 -23.36
CA THR A 80 9.06 -9.62 -22.21
C THR A 80 8.43 -8.26 -22.45
N LYS A 81 7.11 -8.18 -22.25
CA LYS A 81 6.34 -6.94 -22.38
C LYS A 81 6.33 -6.16 -21.08
N PHE A 82 6.30 -4.85 -21.20
CA PHE A 82 6.16 -3.94 -20.06
C PHE A 82 4.92 -3.08 -20.27
N VAL A 83 3.99 -3.18 -19.34
CA VAL A 83 2.73 -2.43 -19.35
C VAL A 83 2.89 -1.27 -18.37
N ILE A 84 2.73 -0.05 -18.88
CA ILE A 84 2.70 1.17 -18.04
C ILE A 84 1.27 1.37 -17.54
N GLY A 85 1.15 1.67 -16.25
CA GLY A 85 -0.11 2.07 -15.63
C GLY A 85 -0.63 1.04 -14.63
N ASN A 86 -1.48 0.12 -15.05
CA ASN A 86 -2.08 -0.82 -14.10
C ASN A 86 -2.42 -2.17 -14.72
N THR A 87 -2.25 -3.20 -13.90
CA THR A 87 -2.80 -4.54 -14.15
C THR A 87 -3.32 -5.10 -12.83
N PHE A 88 -4.25 -6.03 -12.91
CA PHE A 88 -4.83 -6.61 -11.71
C PHE A 88 -4.69 -8.13 -11.72
N THR A 89 -4.57 -8.72 -10.54
CA THR A 89 -4.59 -10.17 -10.33
C THR A 89 -5.68 -10.51 -9.34
N ILE A 90 -6.62 -11.36 -9.74
CA ILE A 90 -7.57 -11.97 -8.82
C ILE A 90 -7.00 -13.33 -8.40
N ILE A 91 -6.93 -13.57 -7.10
CA ILE A 91 -6.66 -14.87 -6.51
C ILE A 91 -7.94 -15.37 -5.85
N ASP A 92 -8.41 -16.57 -6.26
CA ASP A 92 -9.60 -17.17 -5.69
C ASP A 92 -9.29 -17.96 -4.40
N LYS A 93 -10.33 -18.45 -3.74
CA LYS A 93 -10.23 -19.27 -2.52
C LYS A 93 -9.43 -20.57 -2.68
N ASN A 94 -9.22 -21.03 -3.91
CA ASN A 94 -8.43 -22.22 -4.22
C ASN A 94 -6.99 -21.86 -4.62
N GLY A 95 -6.64 -20.56 -4.62
CA GLY A 95 -5.34 -20.06 -5.05
C GLY A 95 -5.18 -19.97 -6.58
N GLN A 96 -6.27 -20.09 -7.35
CA GLN A 96 -6.22 -19.88 -8.79
C GLN A 96 -6.12 -18.41 -9.12
N LEU A 97 -5.26 -18.09 -10.09
CA LEU A 97 -4.98 -16.72 -10.51
C LEU A 97 -5.71 -16.39 -11.80
N LYS A 98 -6.21 -15.15 -11.87
CA LYS A 98 -6.67 -14.52 -13.08
C LYS A 98 -6.07 -13.14 -13.21
N THR A 99 -5.19 -12.93 -14.20
CA THR A 99 -4.65 -11.61 -14.52
C THR A 99 -5.65 -10.85 -15.39
N LEU A 100 -5.90 -9.59 -15.03
CA LEU A 100 -6.76 -8.67 -15.77
C LEU A 100 -5.87 -7.58 -16.40
N TYR A 101 -5.97 -7.48 -17.70
CA TYR A 101 -5.32 -6.47 -18.55
C TYR A 101 -6.15 -6.30 -19.81
N SER A 102 -5.91 -5.22 -20.54
CA SER A 102 -6.52 -4.94 -21.83
C SER A 102 -5.60 -5.40 -22.97
N GLY A 103 -6.08 -5.35 -24.20
CA GLY A 103 -5.31 -5.79 -25.37
C GLY A 103 -5.21 -7.30 -25.53
N THR A 104 -4.08 -7.78 -26.04
CA THR A 104 -3.81 -9.22 -26.27
C THR A 104 -2.57 -9.68 -25.50
N LYS A 105 -2.33 -10.99 -25.46
CA LYS A 105 -1.13 -11.55 -24.83
C LYS A 105 0.16 -11.03 -25.50
N GLU A 106 0.14 -10.81 -26.80
CA GLU A 106 1.26 -10.31 -27.58
C GLU A 106 1.45 -8.78 -27.42
N ASN A 107 0.36 -8.07 -27.10
CA ASN A 107 0.37 -6.64 -26.85
C ASN A 107 -0.56 -6.30 -25.67
N PRO A 108 -0.13 -6.61 -24.44
CA PRO A 108 -0.91 -6.31 -23.24
C PRO A 108 -0.91 -4.81 -22.97
N LEU A 109 -2.06 -4.30 -22.54
CA LEU A 109 -2.30 -2.91 -22.16
C LEU A 109 -2.80 -2.83 -20.73
N ALA A 110 -2.82 -1.64 -20.15
CA ALA A 110 -3.37 -1.41 -18.82
C ALA A 110 -4.81 -1.91 -18.73
N PHE A 111 -5.21 -2.47 -17.58
CA PHE A 111 -6.58 -2.96 -17.40
C PHE A 111 -7.60 -1.81 -17.43
N ILE A 112 -7.28 -0.71 -16.73
CA ILE A 112 -8.04 0.54 -16.81
C ILE A 112 -7.21 1.53 -17.61
N GLU A 113 -7.58 1.73 -18.86
CA GLU A 113 -6.92 2.68 -19.76
C GLU A 113 -7.40 4.11 -19.49
N ALA A 114 -6.49 5.07 -19.58
CA ALA A 114 -6.81 6.48 -19.46
C ALA A 114 -7.17 7.07 -20.85
N ASP A 115 -8.15 7.98 -20.84
CA ASP A 115 -8.46 8.76 -22.04
C ASP A 115 -7.24 9.60 -22.43
N GLN A 116 -6.77 9.43 -23.66
CA GLN A 116 -5.62 10.14 -24.21
C GLN A 116 -6.07 11.49 -24.79
N ASP A 117 -5.38 12.57 -24.43
CA ASP A 117 -5.66 13.91 -24.98
C ASP A 117 -4.86 14.24 -26.25
N GLY A 118 -4.03 13.31 -26.70
CA GLY A 118 -3.17 13.45 -27.88
C GLY A 118 -1.95 14.35 -27.69
N LYS A 119 -1.72 14.89 -26.49
CA LYS A 119 -0.58 15.78 -26.20
C LYS A 119 0.60 15.02 -25.61
N SER A 120 0.34 14.20 -24.61
CA SER A 120 1.34 13.34 -23.97
C SER A 120 0.69 12.03 -23.51
N PRO A 121 1.47 10.93 -23.36
CA PRO A 121 0.94 9.71 -22.79
C PRO A 121 0.34 9.94 -21.42
N VAL A 122 -0.86 9.41 -21.21
CA VAL A 122 -1.61 9.48 -19.94
C VAL A 122 -1.92 8.08 -19.46
N TRP A 123 -1.80 7.83 -18.14
CA TRP A 123 -2.10 6.54 -17.55
C TRP A 123 -2.68 6.68 -16.14
N TYR A 124 -3.20 5.58 -15.62
CA TYR A 124 -3.59 5.46 -14.22
C TYR A 124 -2.63 4.54 -13.46
N TRP A 125 -2.20 4.96 -12.30
CA TRP A 125 -1.71 4.07 -11.27
C TRP A 125 -2.78 3.81 -10.22
N PRO A 126 -2.88 2.57 -9.67
CA PRO A 126 -3.91 2.24 -8.70
C PRO A 126 -3.70 2.99 -7.39
N GLY A 127 -4.78 3.54 -6.88
CA GLY A 127 -4.94 3.89 -5.49
C GLY A 127 -5.54 2.70 -4.72
N HIS A 128 -6.31 2.97 -3.69
CA HIS A 128 -6.99 1.97 -2.89
C HIS A 128 -8.50 1.99 -3.13
N GLY A 129 -9.21 1.03 -2.53
CA GLY A 129 -10.65 0.93 -2.68
C GLY A 129 -11.27 -0.01 -1.66
N PHE A 130 -12.55 -0.29 -1.84
CA PHE A 130 -13.32 -1.21 -1.00
C PHE A 130 -14.44 -1.86 -1.82
N VAL A 131 -15.04 -2.91 -1.29
CA VAL A 131 -16.21 -3.56 -1.87
C VAL A 131 -17.41 -3.39 -0.94
N GLU A 132 -18.52 -2.96 -1.53
CA GLU A 132 -19.82 -2.90 -0.88
C GLU A 132 -20.91 -3.24 -1.91
N ASN A 133 -21.93 -4.00 -1.50
CA ASN A 133 -23.08 -4.40 -2.35
C ASN A 133 -22.71 -5.03 -3.71
N GLY A 134 -21.59 -5.77 -3.80
CA GLY A 134 -21.11 -6.37 -5.05
C GLY A 134 -20.47 -5.38 -6.02
N ILE A 135 -20.18 -4.17 -5.57
CA ILE A 135 -19.50 -3.12 -6.32
C ILE A 135 -18.12 -2.88 -5.72
N LEU A 136 -17.09 -2.89 -6.57
CA LEU A 136 -15.76 -2.42 -6.24
C LEU A 136 -15.68 -0.92 -6.47
N HIS A 137 -15.45 -0.18 -5.39
CA HIS A 137 -15.22 1.26 -5.35
C HIS A 137 -13.71 1.50 -5.34
N LEU A 138 -13.18 2.12 -6.38
CA LEU A 138 -11.73 2.20 -6.63
C LEU A 138 -11.31 3.63 -6.95
N PHE A 139 -10.28 4.11 -6.28
CA PHE A 139 -9.61 5.37 -6.60
C PHE A 139 -8.37 5.09 -7.46
N MET A 140 -8.20 5.87 -8.53
CA MET A 140 -7.09 5.75 -9.47
C MET A 140 -6.43 7.10 -9.67
N SER A 141 -5.12 7.15 -9.44
CA SER A 141 -4.33 8.37 -9.68
C SER A 141 -3.94 8.49 -11.15
N LYS A 142 -4.30 9.58 -11.78
CA LYS A 142 -4.04 9.86 -13.19
C LYS A 142 -2.75 10.67 -13.33
N PHE A 143 -1.87 10.22 -14.20
CA PHE A 143 -0.57 10.85 -14.48
C PHE A 143 -0.40 11.11 -15.98
N HIS A 144 0.50 12.04 -16.33
CA HIS A 144 0.94 12.24 -17.68
C HIS A 144 2.46 12.41 -17.77
N LYS A 145 3.00 12.13 -18.98
CA LYS A 145 4.42 12.30 -19.24
C LYS A 145 4.73 13.78 -19.49
N VAL A 146 5.73 14.30 -18.76
CA VAL A 146 6.20 15.70 -18.88
C VAL A 146 7.68 15.81 -19.24
N GLY A 147 8.45 14.73 -19.11
CA GLY A 147 9.90 14.71 -19.36
C GLY A 147 10.41 13.34 -19.72
N GLU A 148 11.73 13.24 -19.90
CA GLU A 148 12.41 11.98 -20.19
C GLU A 148 12.73 11.19 -18.90
N GLY A 149 12.98 9.89 -19.06
CA GLY A 149 13.33 8.98 -17.96
C GLY A 149 12.15 8.51 -17.12
N SER A 150 12.46 7.70 -16.11
CA SER A 150 11.46 7.00 -15.29
C SER A 150 10.65 7.91 -14.37
N PHE A 151 11.12 9.12 -14.09
CA PHE A 151 10.46 10.11 -13.22
C PHE A 151 9.96 11.34 -13.97
N GLY A 152 9.92 11.29 -15.32
CA GLY A 152 9.42 12.38 -16.17
C GLY A 152 7.89 12.38 -16.24
N PHE A 153 7.19 12.40 -15.12
CA PHE A 153 5.73 12.41 -15.05
C PHE A 153 5.22 13.38 -13.97
N GLU A 154 3.99 13.80 -14.12
CA GLU A 154 3.27 14.63 -13.16
C GLU A 154 1.86 14.07 -12.90
N TYR A 155 1.39 14.26 -11.68
CA TYR A 155 0.04 13.94 -11.26
C TYR A 155 -0.97 14.92 -11.88
N LEU A 156 -2.07 14.42 -12.42
CA LEU A 156 -3.12 15.23 -13.02
C LEU A 156 -4.35 15.32 -12.11
N CYS A 157 -4.86 14.19 -11.65
CA CYS A 157 -6.07 14.11 -10.85
C CYS A 157 -6.25 12.72 -10.25
N CYS A 158 -7.24 12.58 -9.39
CA CYS A 158 -7.75 11.29 -8.95
C CYS A 158 -9.13 11.05 -9.57
N ASP A 159 -9.34 9.91 -10.18
CA ASP A 159 -10.64 9.46 -10.65
C ASP A 159 -11.14 8.32 -9.77
N TYR A 160 -12.43 8.36 -9.46
CA TYR A 160 -13.16 7.34 -8.71
C TYR A 160 -13.97 6.49 -9.68
N PHE A 161 -13.71 5.18 -9.63
CA PHE A 161 -14.35 4.17 -10.47
C PHE A 161 -15.27 3.29 -9.65
N ARG A 162 -16.36 2.84 -10.26
CA ARG A 162 -17.17 1.74 -9.77
C ARG A 162 -17.12 0.60 -10.77
N LEU A 163 -16.82 -0.60 -10.28
CA LEU A 163 -16.77 -1.81 -11.09
C LEU A 163 -17.68 -2.86 -10.48
N ASP A 164 -18.32 -3.63 -11.33
CA ASP A 164 -19.03 -4.83 -10.92
C ASP A 164 -18.04 -5.91 -10.47
N VAL A 165 -18.16 -6.41 -9.24
CA VAL A 165 -17.20 -7.36 -8.64
C VAL A 165 -17.14 -8.69 -9.37
N GLU A 166 -18.26 -9.18 -9.92
CA GLU A 166 -18.31 -10.47 -10.59
C GLU A 166 -17.60 -10.42 -11.95
N THR A 167 -17.91 -9.41 -12.74
CA THR A 167 -17.43 -9.28 -14.12
C THR A 167 -16.19 -8.41 -14.27
N MET A 168 -15.86 -7.60 -13.25
CA MET A 168 -14.83 -6.57 -13.27
C MET A 168 -15.03 -5.49 -14.36
N LYS A 169 -16.26 -5.33 -14.83
CA LYS A 169 -16.62 -4.28 -15.79
C LYS A 169 -16.82 -2.96 -15.08
N ILE A 170 -16.30 -1.90 -15.68
CA ILE A 170 -16.52 -0.53 -15.22
C ILE A 170 -18.00 -0.19 -15.39
N ILE A 171 -18.66 0.21 -14.32
CA ILE A 171 -20.03 0.73 -14.27
C ILE A 171 -20.01 2.20 -14.65
N ASP A 172 -19.19 2.99 -13.95
CA ASP A 172 -18.97 4.40 -14.24
C ASP A 172 -17.62 4.91 -13.66
N LYS A 173 -17.33 6.17 -13.99
CA LYS A 173 -16.15 6.90 -13.56
C LYS A 173 -16.52 8.36 -13.26
N GLU A 174 -16.02 8.89 -12.15
CA GLU A 174 -16.18 10.28 -11.75
C GLU A 174 -14.83 10.89 -11.36
N ASN A 175 -14.59 12.16 -11.69
CA ASN A 175 -13.40 12.87 -11.23
C ASN A 175 -13.57 13.27 -9.75
N PHE A 176 -12.59 12.92 -8.91
CA PHE A 176 -12.56 13.32 -7.51
C PHE A 176 -11.98 14.73 -7.36
N LYS A 177 -12.80 15.74 -7.60
CA LYS A 177 -12.40 17.15 -7.74
C LYS A 177 -11.60 17.70 -6.55
N ALA A 178 -11.88 17.23 -5.34
CA ALA A 178 -11.21 17.70 -4.13
C ALA A 178 -9.69 17.54 -4.19
N ALA A 179 -9.17 16.50 -4.87
CA ALA A 179 -7.75 16.29 -5.05
C ALA A 179 -7.06 17.46 -5.79
N ASN A 180 -7.79 18.12 -6.70
CA ASN A 180 -7.26 19.26 -7.47
C ASN A 180 -7.47 20.61 -6.74
N GLU A 181 -8.39 20.67 -5.76
CA GLU A 181 -8.70 21.90 -5.05
C GLU A 181 -7.70 22.24 -3.94
N ASN A 182 -7.04 21.23 -3.36
CA ASN A 182 -6.15 21.41 -2.21
C ASN A 182 -4.77 20.75 -2.37
N ASN A 183 -4.47 20.20 -3.56
CA ASN A 183 -3.24 19.47 -3.88
C ASN A 183 -3.00 18.26 -2.95
N VAL A 184 -4.04 17.66 -2.43
CA VAL A 184 -3.97 16.39 -1.70
C VAL A 184 -4.24 15.26 -2.69
N HIS A 185 -3.30 14.37 -2.89
CA HIS A 185 -3.46 13.17 -3.72
C HIS A 185 -4.29 12.13 -2.94
N TYR A 186 -5.62 12.30 -2.94
CA TYR A 186 -6.54 11.37 -2.29
C TYR A 186 -6.60 10.01 -3.00
N GLY A 187 -7.08 8.99 -2.25
CA GLY A 187 -7.28 7.64 -2.77
C GLY A 187 -6.13 6.67 -2.49
N HIS A 188 -5.10 7.08 -1.78
CA HIS A 188 -3.97 6.20 -1.44
C HIS A 188 -4.31 5.15 -0.39
N ALA A 189 -5.21 5.47 0.54
CA ALA A 189 -5.82 4.49 1.45
C ALA A 189 -7.31 4.79 1.59
N VAL A 190 -8.12 3.73 1.73
CA VAL A 190 -9.57 3.84 1.93
C VAL A 190 -9.97 2.91 3.07
N LEU A 191 -10.73 3.43 4.02
CA LEU A 191 -11.20 2.72 5.19
C LEU A 191 -12.72 2.87 5.33
N PRO A 192 -13.53 1.84 5.01
CA PRO A 192 -14.90 1.76 5.49
C PRO A 192 -14.91 1.60 7.01
N TYR A 193 -15.55 2.52 7.72
CA TYR A 193 -15.58 2.49 9.18
C TYR A 193 -16.86 3.09 9.73
N LYS A 194 -17.62 2.30 10.51
CA LYS A 194 -18.86 2.72 11.18
C LYS A 194 -19.87 3.43 10.28
N GLY A 195 -20.05 2.93 9.06
CA GLY A 195 -21.03 3.44 8.09
C GLY A 195 -20.59 4.66 7.28
N GLU A 196 -19.36 5.13 7.45
CA GLU A 196 -18.71 6.16 6.63
C GLU A 196 -17.53 5.58 5.89
N ILE A 197 -17.14 6.20 4.79
CA ILE A 197 -15.98 5.83 3.98
C ILE A 197 -14.93 6.92 4.12
N TYR A 198 -13.80 6.58 4.72
CA TYR A 198 -12.67 7.48 4.90
C TYR A 198 -11.69 7.29 3.75
N VAL A 199 -11.33 8.40 3.09
CA VAL A 199 -10.42 8.43 1.95
C VAL A 199 -9.22 9.29 2.33
N TYR A 200 -8.05 8.64 2.41
CA TYR A 200 -6.79 9.30 2.77
C TYR A 200 -5.99 9.63 1.53
N GLY A 201 -5.18 10.65 1.68
CA GLY A 201 -4.24 11.07 0.65
C GLY A 201 -3.02 11.75 1.25
N THR A 202 -2.07 12.07 0.38
CA THR A 202 -0.84 12.77 0.75
C THR A 202 -0.75 14.14 0.11
N ARG A 203 -0.10 15.06 0.80
CA ARG A 203 0.39 16.32 0.26
C ARG A 203 1.82 16.54 0.71
N ALA A 204 2.72 16.81 -0.22
CA ALA A 204 4.07 17.17 0.12
C ALA A 204 4.09 18.61 0.67
N ASP A 205 4.81 18.81 1.79
CA ASP A 205 5.12 20.15 2.29
C ASP A 205 6.22 20.82 1.43
N ALA A 206 6.60 22.04 1.81
CA ALA A 206 7.63 22.81 1.10
C ALA A 206 9.03 22.14 1.11
N MET A 207 9.26 21.17 1.98
CA MET A 207 10.50 20.40 2.07
C MET A 207 10.37 19.02 1.42
N GLY A 208 9.23 18.69 0.83
CA GLY A 208 8.95 17.40 0.21
C GLY A 208 8.57 16.30 1.19
N VAL A 209 8.28 16.63 2.46
CA VAL A 209 7.76 15.69 3.45
C VAL A 209 6.30 15.43 3.16
N ALA A 210 5.94 14.17 2.93
CA ALA A 210 4.55 13.80 2.66
C ALA A 210 3.74 13.76 3.95
N GLU A 211 2.72 14.62 4.02
CA GLU A 211 1.75 14.73 5.10
C GLU A 211 0.45 13.99 4.74
N VAL A 212 -0.17 13.35 5.72
CA VAL A 212 -1.42 12.61 5.53
C VAL A 212 -2.62 13.50 5.80
N HIS A 213 -3.56 13.51 4.86
CA HIS A 213 -4.87 14.16 4.95
C HIS A 213 -5.98 13.12 4.87
N VAL A 214 -7.18 13.45 5.37
CA VAL A 214 -8.34 12.56 5.30
C VAL A 214 -9.59 13.33 4.92
N SER A 215 -10.38 12.72 4.06
CA SER A 215 -11.77 13.04 3.81
C SER A 215 -12.66 11.87 4.23
N LYS A 216 -13.95 12.14 4.44
CA LYS A 216 -14.97 11.11 4.62
C LYS A 216 -16.19 11.39 3.78
N ALA A 217 -16.92 10.32 3.44
CA ALA A 217 -18.14 10.37 2.65
C ALA A 217 -19.13 9.32 3.15
N LYS A 218 -20.40 9.49 2.76
CA LYS A 218 -21.43 8.46 2.91
C LYS A 218 -21.58 7.66 1.63
N LEU A 219 -21.89 6.38 1.76
CA LEU A 219 -22.29 5.57 0.63
C LEU A 219 -23.82 5.52 0.56
N ILE A 220 -24.40 6.16 -0.45
CA ILE A 220 -25.87 6.20 -0.68
C ILE A 220 -26.15 5.77 -2.12
N ASN A 221 -26.97 4.72 -2.27
CA ASN A 221 -27.28 4.14 -3.58
C ASN A 221 -26.00 3.80 -4.38
N ASP A 222 -25.04 3.19 -3.69
CA ASP A 222 -23.74 2.79 -4.21
C ASP A 222 -22.88 3.93 -4.77
N LYS A 223 -23.14 5.16 -4.34
CA LYS A 223 -22.33 6.34 -4.67
C LYS A 223 -21.79 7.02 -3.42
N LEU A 224 -20.55 7.48 -3.50
CA LEU A 224 -19.97 8.32 -2.46
C LEU A 224 -20.52 9.74 -2.59
N VAL A 225 -21.13 10.21 -1.52
CA VAL A 225 -21.75 11.55 -1.43
C VAL A 225 -21.41 12.22 -0.10
N ASP A 226 -21.78 13.49 0.05
CA ASP A 226 -21.62 14.26 1.29
C ASP A 226 -20.17 14.29 1.80
N PHE A 227 -19.21 14.50 0.90
CA PHE A 227 -17.80 14.59 1.27
C PHE A 227 -17.54 15.71 2.29
N SER A 228 -16.73 15.39 3.29
CA SER A 228 -16.17 16.36 4.23
C SER A 228 -14.69 16.08 4.48
N TYR A 229 -13.95 17.10 4.88
CA TYR A 229 -12.49 17.14 4.96
C TYR A 229 -12.09 17.56 6.35
N TRP A 230 -11.12 16.85 6.95
CA TRP A 230 -10.64 17.14 8.29
C TRP A 230 -9.76 18.39 8.30
N ASP A 231 -10.09 19.40 9.11
CA ASP A 231 -9.30 20.63 9.21
C ASP A 231 -8.35 20.68 10.42
N GLY A 232 -8.21 19.54 11.11
CA GLY A 232 -7.41 19.43 12.33
C GLY A 232 -8.24 19.55 13.62
N ALA A 233 -9.49 19.98 13.54
CA ALA A 233 -10.41 20.16 14.67
C ALA A 233 -11.82 19.66 14.38
N GLU A 234 -12.33 19.92 13.17
CA GLU A 234 -13.69 19.56 12.76
C GLU A 234 -13.78 19.21 11.27
N TRP A 235 -14.90 18.63 10.86
CA TRP A 235 -15.15 18.23 9.48
C TRP A 235 -15.76 19.41 8.68
N GLN A 236 -15.14 19.77 7.55
CA GLN A 236 -15.49 20.87 6.66
C GLN A 236 -15.99 20.37 5.31
N THR A 237 -16.92 21.07 4.69
CA THR A 237 -17.36 20.75 3.31
C THR A 237 -16.43 21.32 2.23
N ASP A 238 -15.58 22.28 2.58
CA ASP A 238 -14.60 22.90 1.68
C ASP A 238 -13.26 22.15 1.76
N ALA A 239 -12.87 21.45 0.68
CA ALA A 239 -11.64 20.67 0.60
C ALA A 239 -10.37 21.52 0.87
N ARG A 240 -10.41 22.82 0.55
CA ARG A 240 -9.27 23.74 0.75
C ARG A 240 -8.92 23.98 2.22
N LYS A 241 -9.82 23.66 3.13
CA LYS A 241 -9.60 23.72 4.57
C LYS A 241 -8.91 22.49 5.15
N SER A 242 -8.74 21.43 4.36
CA SER A 242 -8.11 20.21 4.82
C SER A 242 -6.74 20.45 5.43
N GLN A 243 -6.50 19.92 6.61
CA GLN A 243 -5.22 19.95 7.31
C GLN A 243 -4.68 18.55 7.51
N ARG A 244 -3.36 18.46 7.73
CA ARG A 244 -2.71 17.18 8.02
C ARG A 244 -3.26 16.55 9.29
N ILE A 245 -3.29 15.24 9.33
CA ILE A 245 -3.61 14.47 10.53
C ILE A 245 -2.47 14.62 11.54
N ALA A 246 -2.83 14.90 12.79
CA ALA A 246 -1.85 15.06 13.87
C ALA A 246 -1.26 13.71 14.30
N GLY A 247 0.00 13.74 14.76
CA GLY A 247 0.68 12.62 15.43
C GLY A 247 1.44 11.66 14.52
N ILE A 248 1.41 11.85 13.20
CA ILE A 248 2.25 11.11 12.26
C ILE A 248 3.58 11.85 12.14
N THR A 249 4.65 11.25 12.63
CA THR A 249 5.97 11.88 12.81
C THR A 249 6.95 11.55 11.68
N LYS A 250 6.59 10.64 10.76
CA LYS A 250 7.40 10.23 9.63
C LYS A 250 6.82 10.74 8.31
N SER A 251 7.67 10.89 7.31
CA SER A 251 7.23 11.07 5.94
C SER A 251 6.65 9.76 5.42
N VAL A 252 5.40 9.79 4.97
CA VAL A 252 4.75 8.57 4.47
C VAL A 252 5.10 8.30 3.00
N SER A 253 5.00 7.05 2.59
CA SER A 253 5.03 6.67 1.17
C SER A 253 3.82 7.27 0.42
N GLU A 254 3.93 7.42 -0.90
CA GLU A 254 2.78 7.82 -1.74
C GLU A 254 1.61 6.84 -1.61
N GLN A 255 1.91 5.55 -1.47
CA GLN A 255 0.93 4.51 -1.14
C GLN A 255 1.23 3.99 0.27
N PHE A 256 0.21 3.90 1.09
CA PHE A 256 0.25 3.44 2.47
C PHE A 256 -1.10 2.82 2.85
N ASN A 257 -1.19 2.19 4.02
CA ASN A 257 -2.46 1.67 4.50
C ASN A 257 -2.97 2.43 5.72
N VAL A 258 -4.30 2.55 5.79
CA VAL A 258 -5.02 2.76 7.04
C VAL A 258 -6.03 1.62 7.16
N VAL A 259 -5.91 0.84 8.22
CA VAL A 259 -6.70 -0.39 8.42
C VAL A 259 -7.19 -0.48 9.87
N GLU A 260 -8.32 -1.13 10.07
CA GLU A 260 -8.77 -1.49 11.42
C GLU A 260 -8.15 -2.84 11.83
N LEU A 261 -7.42 -2.84 12.94
CA LEU A 261 -6.80 -4.02 13.54
C LEU A 261 -7.11 -4.01 15.05
N GLU A 262 -7.80 -5.04 15.53
CA GLU A 262 -8.14 -5.20 16.97
C GLU A 262 -8.69 -3.90 17.60
N GLU A 263 -9.73 -3.32 16.97
CA GLU A 263 -10.41 -2.09 17.41
C GLU A 263 -9.55 -0.81 17.38
N LYS A 264 -8.34 -0.87 16.81
CA LYS A 264 -7.48 0.30 16.56
C LYS A 264 -7.44 0.62 15.08
N ILE A 265 -7.37 1.89 14.77
CA ILE A 265 -7.06 2.36 13.43
C ILE A 265 -5.54 2.44 13.32
N ALA A 266 -4.95 1.59 12.48
CA ALA A 266 -3.52 1.55 12.26
C ALA A 266 -3.17 2.16 10.90
N LEU A 267 -2.27 3.15 10.88
CA LEU A 267 -1.59 3.62 9.68
C LEU A 267 -0.26 2.89 9.59
N VAL A 268 0.01 2.27 8.46
CA VAL A 268 1.28 1.58 8.16
C VAL A 268 1.90 2.20 6.91
N SER A 269 3.15 2.59 7.00
CA SER A 269 3.88 3.20 5.89
C SER A 269 5.37 2.93 5.98
N GLN A 270 6.04 2.95 4.86
CA GLN A 270 7.50 3.04 4.80
C GLN A 270 7.93 4.50 4.89
N ASP A 271 8.94 4.78 5.70
CA ASP A 271 9.50 6.13 5.85
C ASP A 271 10.24 6.55 4.56
N ARG A 272 9.93 7.75 4.07
CA ARG A 272 10.59 8.35 2.90
C ARG A 272 11.61 9.43 3.26
N SER A 273 11.86 9.67 4.55
CA SER A 273 12.83 10.65 4.98
C SER A 273 14.27 10.19 4.70
N GLY A 274 14.96 10.85 3.78
CA GLY A 274 16.36 10.57 3.48
C GLY A 274 16.61 9.14 2.99
N ASN A 275 17.58 8.45 3.60
CA ASN A 275 17.95 7.07 3.28
C ASN A 275 17.24 6.03 4.16
N VAL A 276 16.28 6.44 4.97
CA VAL A 276 15.53 5.54 5.84
C VAL A 276 14.61 4.69 4.95
N LYS A 277 14.59 3.40 5.21
CA LYS A 277 13.84 2.40 4.43
C LYS A 277 12.92 1.58 5.34
N ASP A 278 12.82 1.99 6.60
CA ASP A 278 12.14 1.26 7.64
C ASP A 278 10.63 1.44 7.57
N ILE A 279 9.89 0.42 7.98
CA ILE A 279 8.44 0.39 7.96
C ILE A 279 7.93 0.64 9.36
N TYR A 280 7.03 1.62 9.49
CA TYR A 280 6.45 2.07 10.76
C TYR A 280 4.94 1.89 10.78
N SER A 281 4.40 1.78 11.99
CA SER A 281 2.98 1.96 12.25
C SER A 281 2.74 3.08 13.26
N PHE A 282 1.54 3.65 13.16
CA PHE A 282 0.95 4.59 14.09
C PHE A 282 -0.48 4.13 14.37
N ILE A 283 -1.00 4.34 15.57
CA ILE A 283 -2.37 3.96 15.93
C ILE A 283 -3.20 5.15 16.39
N ALA A 284 -4.50 5.05 16.17
CA ALA A 284 -5.51 6.01 16.64
C ALA A 284 -6.78 5.28 17.06
N ASP A 285 -7.63 5.96 17.84
CA ASP A 285 -8.98 5.49 18.20
C ASP A 285 -10.04 5.91 17.17
N LYS A 286 -9.69 6.87 16.30
CA LYS A 286 -10.57 7.42 15.25
C LYS A 286 -9.81 7.56 13.93
N PRO A 287 -10.51 7.46 12.79
CA PRO A 287 -9.89 7.60 11.47
C PRO A 287 -9.17 8.94 11.24
N GLU A 288 -9.67 10.04 11.81
CA GLU A 288 -9.06 11.37 11.73
C GLU A 288 -7.92 11.59 12.74
N GLY A 289 -7.59 10.59 13.55
CA GLY A 289 -6.55 10.68 14.57
C GLY A 289 -7.01 11.36 15.88
N PRO A 290 -6.09 11.97 16.68
CA PRO A 290 -4.66 11.99 16.43
C PRO A 290 -4.02 10.60 16.46
N PHE A 291 -3.05 10.36 15.59
CA PHE A 291 -2.25 9.14 15.62
C PHE A 291 -1.13 9.25 16.68
N SER A 292 -0.72 8.11 17.19
CA SER A 292 0.29 8.02 18.25
C SER A 292 1.00 6.67 18.21
N ASN A 293 1.86 6.41 19.20
CA ASN A 293 2.51 5.11 19.40
C ASN A 293 3.26 4.63 18.14
N GLU A 294 4.20 5.49 17.67
CA GLU A 294 5.11 5.12 16.57
C GLU A 294 5.84 3.82 16.89
N LYS A 295 5.76 2.86 15.99
CA LYS A 295 6.43 1.56 16.10
C LYS A 295 7.21 1.25 14.84
N LEU A 296 8.48 0.87 15.00
CA LEU A 296 9.26 0.24 13.95
C LEU A 296 8.78 -1.20 13.79
N LEU A 297 8.10 -1.49 12.68
CA LEU A 297 7.61 -2.83 12.37
C LEU A 297 8.68 -3.71 11.76
N TYR A 298 9.42 -3.16 10.82
CA TYR A 298 10.45 -3.89 10.10
C TYR A 298 11.54 -2.93 9.62
N LYS A 299 12.77 -3.28 9.90
CA LYS A 299 13.95 -2.63 9.32
C LYS A 299 14.28 -3.33 8.01
N VAL A 300 14.08 -2.63 6.89
CA VAL A 300 14.28 -3.23 5.58
C VAL A 300 15.77 -3.43 5.31
N GLU A 301 16.17 -4.69 5.14
CA GLU A 301 17.54 -5.11 4.83
C GLU A 301 17.54 -5.89 3.52
N GLU A 302 18.06 -5.29 2.46
CA GLU A 302 18.18 -5.89 1.13
C GLU A 302 19.64 -5.81 0.66
N SER A 303 20.19 -6.92 0.22
CA SER A 303 21.59 -6.98 -0.25
C SER A 303 21.85 -6.20 -1.55
N GLY A 304 20.78 -5.83 -2.28
CA GLY A 304 20.87 -5.13 -3.57
C GLY A 304 20.96 -3.61 -3.47
N PHE A 305 20.87 -3.00 -2.27
CA PHE A 305 20.85 -1.54 -2.15
C PHE A 305 22.07 -0.86 -2.80
N GLU A 306 23.26 -1.36 -2.56
CA GLU A 306 24.50 -0.80 -3.11
C GLU A 306 24.82 -1.38 -4.49
N VAL A 307 24.78 -2.71 -4.64
CA VAL A 307 25.21 -3.42 -5.83
C VAL A 307 24.28 -3.19 -7.02
N ASP A 308 22.97 -3.22 -6.77
CA ASP A 308 21.94 -3.16 -7.81
C ASP A 308 21.26 -1.80 -7.93
N SER A 309 21.69 -0.80 -7.14
CA SER A 309 21.00 0.50 -7.01
C SER A 309 19.51 0.29 -6.68
N MET A 310 19.23 -0.64 -5.80
CA MET A 310 17.89 -1.03 -5.40
C MET A 310 17.23 0.07 -4.59
N MET A 311 15.94 0.23 -4.74
CA MET A 311 15.08 1.01 -3.86
C MET A 311 13.94 0.16 -3.33
N THR A 312 13.39 0.54 -2.20
CA THR A 312 12.17 -0.06 -1.62
C THR A 312 11.19 1.03 -1.23
N TYR A 313 9.89 0.74 -1.32
CA TYR A 313 8.82 1.73 -1.12
C TYR A 313 7.46 1.06 -0.94
N ASN A 314 6.47 1.86 -0.55
CA ASN A 314 5.05 1.52 -0.51
C ASN A 314 4.77 0.22 0.25
N ALA A 315 5.08 0.20 1.55
CA ALA A 315 4.68 -0.92 2.40
C ALA A 315 3.16 -0.98 2.53
N MET A 316 2.59 -2.18 2.30
CA MET A 316 1.15 -2.41 2.28
C MET A 316 0.78 -3.58 3.19
N VAL A 317 -0.27 -3.39 3.99
CA VAL A 317 -0.90 -4.46 4.79
C VAL A 317 -2.03 -5.10 3.98
N HIS A 318 -2.16 -6.40 4.09
CA HIS A 318 -3.22 -7.20 3.45
C HIS A 318 -4.14 -7.78 4.54
N PRO A 319 -5.11 -7.02 5.06
CA PRO A 319 -5.84 -7.36 6.29
C PRO A 319 -6.70 -8.63 6.17
N GLN A 320 -7.04 -9.06 4.95
CA GLN A 320 -7.75 -10.31 4.67
C GLN A 320 -6.86 -11.56 4.82
N TYR A 321 -5.54 -11.40 4.86
CA TYR A 321 -4.60 -12.51 5.07
C TYR A 321 -4.10 -12.49 6.51
N ARG A 322 -4.57 -13.46 7.30
CA ARG A 322 -4.21 -13.61 8.71
C ARG A 322 -3.78 -15.04 9.01
N LYS A 323 -2.76 -15.19 9.86
CA LYS A 323 -2.22 -16.48 10.27
C LYS A 323 -1.54 -16.33 11.64
N ASP A 324 -1.92 -17.16 12.60
CA ASP A 324 -1.23 -17.27 13.90
C ASP A 324 -0.99 -15.93 14.60
N GLY A 325 -2.01 -15.04 14.66
CA GLY A 325 -1.90 -13.71 15.27
C GLY A 325 -1.09 -12.70 14.44
N LYS A 326 -0.68 -13.06 13.23
CA LYS A 326 0.03 -12.21 12.28
C LYS A 326 -0.89 -11.75 11.13
N VAL A 327 -0.53 -10.65 10.51
CA VAL A 327 -1.12 -10.15 9.27
C VAL A 327 -0.06 -10.11 8.19
N LEU A 328 -0.45 -10.40 6.95
CA LEU A 328 0.44 -10.29 5.80
C LEU A 328 0.68 -8.83 5.47
N MET A 329 1.93 -8.49 5.22
CA MET A 329 2.38 -7.18 4.73
C MET A 329 3.37 -7.39 3.58
N CYS A 330 3.48 -6.42 2.68
CA CYS A 330 4.55 -6.40 1.70
C CYS A 330 5.22 -5.02 1.64
N TYR A 331 6.37 -4.97 0.98
CA TYR A 331 6.98 -3.76 0.47
C TYR A 331 7.48 -4.02 -0.95
N ASN A 332 7.50 -2.97 -1.78
CA ASN A 332 7.93 -3.10 -3.17
C ASN A 332 9.44 -2.90 -3.28
N VAL A 333 10.01 -3.58 -4.27
CA VAL A 333 11.42 -3.50 -4.64
C VAL A 333 11.52 -3.06 -6.10
N ASN A 334 12.47 -2.17 -6.39
CA ASN A 334 12.75 -1.70 -7.74
C ASN A 334 14.22 -1.29 -7.87
N THR A 335 14.66 -0.97 -9.08
CA THR A 335 15.95 -0.35 -9.37
C THR A 335 15.79 0.74 -10.42
N TYR A 336 16.71 1.70 -10.43
CA TYR A 336 16.75 2.77 -11.44
C TYR A 336 17.18 2.30 -12.83
N SER A 337 17.55 1.03 -12.98
CA SER A 337 18.09 0.47 -14.24
C SER A 337 17.14 -0.52 -14.88
N MET A 338 16.51 -0.12 -15.99
CA MET A 338 15.68 -1.04 -16.78
C MET A 338 16.46 -2.29 -17.23
N THR A 339 17.74 -2.15 -17.60
CA THR A 339 18.59 -3.28 -17.97
C THR A 339 18.69 -4.32 -16.84
N LYS A 340 18.92 -3.84 -15.60
CA LYS A 340 19.00 -4.74 -14.45
C LYS A 340 17.67 -5.45 -14.16
N LEU A 341 16.52 -4.84 -14.47
CA LEU A 341 15.22 -5.50 -14.33
C LEU A 341 15.07 -6.71 -15.26
N PHE A 342 15.75 -6.73 -16.40
CA PHE A 342 15.79 -7.90 -17.28
C PHE A 342 16.82 -8.94 -16.83
N GLU A 343 17.96 -8.52 -16.31
CA GLU A 343 19.04 -9.40 -15.85
C GLU A 343 18.73 -10.09 -14.52
N LYS A 344 17.90 -9.44 -13.66
CA LYS A 344 17.52 -9.90 -12.34
C LYS A 344 16.07 -9.53 -12.04
N ALA A 345 15.16 -10.44 -12.38
CA ALA A 345 13.72 -10.21 -12.30
C ALA A 345 13.24 -9.92 -10.87
N SER A 346 13.91 -10.47 -9.87
CA SER A 346 13.64 -10.25 -8.45
C SER A 346 13.83 -8.78 -8.00
N LEU A 347 14.47 -7.93 -8.81
CA LEU A 347 14.57 -6.49 -8.55
C LEU A 347 13.25 -5.72 -8.82
N TYR A 348 12.22 -6.35 -9.36
CA TYR A 348 10.90 -5.73 -9.56
C TYR A 348 9.79 -6.67 -9.09
N GLN A 349 9.85 -6.99 -7.82
CA GLN A 349 8.94 -7.94 -7.18
C GLN A 349 8.74 -7.55 -5.72
N PRO A 350 7.51 -7.56 -5.20
CA PRO A 350 7.26 -7.28 -3.79
C PRO A 350 7.87 -8.34 -2.88
N ARG A 351 8.19 -7.95 -1.66
CA ARG A 351 8.55 -8.87 -0.57
C ARG A 351 7.38 -8.99 0.38
N PHE A 352 6.92 -10.22 0.60
CA PHE A 352 5.85 -10.51 1.55
C PHE A 352 6.41 -10.98 2.88
N ILE A 353 5.86 -10.42 3.96
CA ILE A 353 6.26 -10.72 5.34
C ILE A 353 5.04 -10.85 6.23
N TRP A 354 5.08 -11.76 7.20
CA TRP A 354 4.10 -11.88 8.26
C TRP A 354 4.53 -11.06 9.46
N VAL A 355 3.71 -10.10 9.89
CA VAL A 355 3.97 -9.22 11.01
C VAL A 355 2.96 -9.50 12.12
N PRO A 356 3.40 -9.72 13.38
CA PRO A 356 2.47 -9.88 14.48
C PRO A 356 1.55 -8.66 14.63
N VAL A 357 0.23 -8.90 14.73
CA VAL A 357 -0.75 -7.82 14.87
C VAL A 357 -0.48 -6.99 16.13
N GLU A 358 -0.10 -7.66 17.23
CA GLU A 358 0.26 -6.98 18.48
C GLU A 358 1.43 -6.00 18.33
N LYS A 359 2.38 -6.27 17.43
CA LYS A 359 3.49 -5.33 17.13
C LYS A 359 3.01 -4.05 16.46
N ILE A 360 1.88 -4.12 15.74
CA ILE A 360 1.27 -2.96 15.06
C ILE A 360 0.44 -2.14 16.05
N VAL A 361 -0.34 -2.80 16.92
CA VAL A 361 -1.40 -2.13 17.70
C VAL A 361 -1.07 -1.88 19.18
N LYS A 362 -0.03 -2.51 19.74
CA LYS A 362 0.43 -2.31 21.12
C LYS A 362 1.71 -1.51 21.18
#